data_9cff333ed3a8b075e0146b0921c375c0
#
_entry.id   9cff333ed3a8b075e0146b0921c375c0
#
_cell.length_a   1.000
_cell.length_b   1.000
_cell.length_c   1.000
_cell.angle_alpha   90.00
_cell.angle_beta   90.00
_cell.angle_gamma   90.00
#
_symmetry.space_group_name_H-M   'P 1'
#
loop_
_entity.id
_entity.type
_entity.pdbx_description
1 polymer ?
#
loop_
_entity_poly.entity_id
_entity_poly.type
_entity_poly.pdbx_seq_one_letter_code
_entity_poly.pdbx_strand_id
1 'polypeptide(L)'
;MKAKFFLSCMALAILFSACNTTNRTPKQKIEQQIDSLLKDKKATVGVAVLANDETVAVYNNQIHFPLLSVFKFHVGLAVLDKMDKGHIALDSLIEVKSSQLKSNTYSPLRDKFPDQDITISLGELLKYSISQSDNNACDILIEYAGGIDQVNEYVKSLGIKDCNLAATEDLMHTSGDAYLNWST
;
A
#
# COMPACT_ATOMS: atom_id res chain seq x y z
N MET A 1 80.91 39.17 -20.64
CA MET A 1 80.19 37.94 -20.99
C MET A 1 79.21 37.63 -19.81
N LYS A 2 77.90 37.70 -20.05
CA LYS A 2 76.91 37.64 -19.00
C LYS A 2 76.36 36.21 -18.92
N ALA A 3 76.58 35.54 -17.78
CA ALA A 3 76.00 34.22 -17.51
C ALA A 3 74.55 34.42 -16.95
N LYS A 4 73.58 33.86 -17.64
CA LYS A 4 72.16 33.84 -17.17
C LYS A 4 71.94 32.61 -16.32
N PHE A 5 71.63 32.84 -15.06
CA PHE A 5 71.14 31.82 -14.09
C PHE A 5 69.73 31.52 -14.40
N PHE A 6 69.42 30.30 -14.83
CA PHE A 6 68.04 29.81 -14.96
C PHE A 6 67.60 29.13 -13.63
N LEU A 7 66.79 29.82 -12.92
CA LEU A 7 66.17 29.26 -11.69
C LEU A 7 64.95 28.44 -12.08
N SER A 8 65.08 27.12 -12.04
CA SER A 8 63.98 26.19 -12.28
C SER A 8 63.11 26.09 -11.03
N CYS A 9 61.96 26.75 -11.02
CA CYS A 9 60.92 26.54 -10.01
C CYS A 9 60.16 25.22 -10.27
N MET A 10 60.55 24.17 -9.57
CA MET A 10 59.82 22.92 -9.54
C MET A 10 58.62 23.08 -8.60
N ALA A 11 57.44 23.41 -9.16
CA ALA A 11 56.20 23.46 -8.42
C ALA A 11 55.78 22.04 -8.07
N LEU A 12 55.93 21.68 -6.81
CA LEU A 12 55.46 20.43 -6.24
C LEU A 12 53.92 20.54 -6.06
N ALA A 13 53.17 20.05 -7.03
CA ALA A 13 51.72 19.91 -6.93
C ALA A 13 51.41 18.79 -5.96
N ILE A 14 51.17 19.15 -4.72
CA ILE A 14 50.62 18.25 -3.73
C ILE A 14 49.15 17.98 -4.10
N LEU A 15 48.91 16.86 -4.76
CA LEU A 15 47.55 16.33 -4.96
C LEU A 15 46.98 15.93 -3.58
N PHE A 16 46.26 16.87 -2.96
CA PHE A 16 45.36 16.53 -1.87
C PHE A 16 44.27 15.68 -2.47
N SER A 17 44.47 14.35 -2.47
CA SER A 17 43.33 13.40 -2.50
C SER A 17 42.52 13.62 -1.23
N ALA A 18 41.64 14.61 -1.28
CA ALA A 18 40.58 14.72 -0.28
C ALA A 18 39.75 13.44 -0.38
N CYS A 19 39.99 12.50 0.49
CA CYS A 19 39.02 11.47 0.82
C CYS A 19 37.77 12.20 1.28
N ASN A 20 36.87 12.48 0.35
CA ASN A 20 35.50 12.93 0.66
C ASN A 20 34.80 11.77 1.37
N THR A 21 35.04 11.64 2.67
CA THR A 21 34.11 10.94 3.56
C THR A 21 32.85 11.81 3.59
N THR A 22 32.00 11.65 2.57
CA THR A 22 30.69 12.26 2.55
C THR A 22 29.95 11.77 3.80
N ASN A 23 29.87 12.66 4.80
CA ASN A 23 29.02 12.44 5.98
C ASN A 23 27.56 12.38 5.50
N ARG A 24 27.14 11.19 5.07
CA ARG A 24 25.78 10.96 4.62
C ARG A 24 24.81 11.18 5.77
N THR A 25 23.74 11.87 5.49
CA THR A 25 22.63 12.02 6.42
C THR A 25 22.00 10.64 6.72
N PRO A 26 21.29 10.47 7.83
CA PRO A 26 20.56 9.22 8.11
C PRO A 26 19.67 8.79 6.93
N LYS A 27 18.95 9.73 6.31
CA LYS A 27 18.16 9.51 5.10
C LYS A 27 18.99 8.88 3.96
N GLN A 28 20.09 9.51 3.60
CA GLN A 28 20.97 9.03 2.51
C GLN A 28 21.56 7.65 2.80
N LYS A 29 21.82 7.33 4.06
CA LYS A 29 22.29 5.99 4.46
C LYS A 29 21.22 4.93 4.25
N ILE A 30 19.97 5.22 4.63
CA ILE A 30 18.82 4.32 4.45
C ILE A 30 18.56 4.11 2.96
N GLU A 31 18.49 5.17 2.16
CA GLU A 31 18.27 5.09 0.71
C GLU A 31 19.35 4.23 0.03
N GLN A 32 20.62 4.42 0.39
CA GLN A 32 21.72 3.60 -0.13
C GLN A 32 21.62 2.13 0.27
N GLN A 33 21.17 1.84 1.50
CA GLN A 33 20.95 0.46 1.93
C GLN A 33 19.83 -0.19 1.13
N ILE A 34 18.74 0.54 0.88
CA ILE A 34 17.64 0.09 0.02
C ILE A 34 18.15 -0.22 -1.38
N ASP A 35 18.87 0.72 -2.02
CA ASP A 35 19.49 0.51 -3.34
C ASP A 35 20.35 -0.75 -3.38
N SER A 36 21.20 -0.93 -2.37
CA SER A 36 22.08 -2.10 -2.28
C SER A 36 21.31 -3.42 -2.17
N LEU A 37 20.20 -3.43 -1.42
CA LEU A 37 19.36 -4.62 -1.25
C LEU A 37 18.57 -4.95 -2.51
N LEU A 38 18.22 -3.94 -3.31
CA LEU A 38 17.37 -4.09 -4.50
C LEU A 38 18.15 -4.31 -5.79
N LYS A 39 19.46 -4.03 -5.81
CA LYS A 39 20.33 -4.00 -7.01
C LYS A 39 20.15 -5.19 -7.95
N ASP A 40 19.99 -6.42 -7.38
CA ASP A 40 19.90 -7.66 -8.15
C ASP A 40 18.48 -8.26 -8.11
N LYS A 41 17.47 -7.48 -7.69
CA LYS A 41 16.09 -7.95 -7.62
C LYS A 41 15.33 -7.61 -8.90
N LYS A 42 14.63 -8.60 -9.44
CA LYS A 42 13.72 -8.44 -10.59
C LYS A 42 12.34 -8.00 -10.11
N ALA A 43 12.29 -6.83 -9.45
CA ALA A 43 11.06 -6.29 -8.91
C ALA A 43 11.11 -4.75 -8.88
N THR A 44 9.95 -4.11 -9.04
CA THR A 44 9.78 -2.70 -8.70
C THR A 44 9.32 -2.62 -7.25
N VAL A 45 10.03 -1.87 -6.43
CA VAL A 45 9.79 -1.78 -4.99
C VAL A 45 9.62 -0.33 -4.59
N GLY A 46 8.59 -0.04 -3.81
CA GLY A 46 8.39 1.22 -3.12
C GLY A 46 8.65 1.06 -1.63
N VAL A 47 9.29 2.05 -1.02
CA VAL A 47 9.54 2.06 0.44
C VAL A 47 9.27 3.45 0.99
N ALA A 48 8.57 3.51 2.11
CA ALA A 48 8.45 4.71 2.94
C ALA A 48 8.85 4.36 4.38
N VAL A 49 9.77 5.14 4.94
CA VAL A 49 10.19 5.00 6.32
C VAL A 49 9.76 6.25 7.08
N LEU A 50 8.90 6.04 8.07
CA LEU A 50 8.41 7.08 8.97
C LEU A 50 8.90 6.79 10.38
N ALA A 51 9.32 7.83 11.09
CA ALA A 51 9.68 7.75 12.50
C ALA A 51 9.25 9.05 13.20
N ASN A 52 8.57 8.92 14.34
CA ASN A 52 8.06 10.06 15.12
C ASN A 52 7.21 11.03 14.28
N ASP A 53 6.33 10.49 13.43
CA ASP A 53 5.45 11.23 12.50
C ASP A 53 6.18 12.04 11.41
N GLU A 54 7.49 11.83 11.27
CA GLU A 54 8.29 12.43 10.20
C GLU A 54 8.70 11.40 9.15
N THR A 55 8.69 11.81 7.88
CA THR A 55 9.21 10.98 6.79
C THR A 55 10.74 11.00 6.84
N VAL A 56 11.34 9.86 7.16
CA VAL A 56 12.80 9.70 7.25
C VAL A 56 13.41 9.42 5.89
N ALA A 57 12.81 8.52 5.10
CA ALA A 57 13.27 8.18 3.77
C ALA A 57 12.09 7.68 2.92
N VAL A 58 12.17 7.92 1.61
CA VAL A 58 11.23 7.38 0.61
C VAL A 58 12.00 6.87 -0.60
N TYR A 59 11.47 5.81 -1.21
CA TYR A 59 12.03 5.20 -2.41
C TYR A 59 10.89 4.82 -3.36
N ASN A 60 10.94 5.28 -4.61
CA ASN A 60 9.87 5.09 -5.60
C ASN A 60 8.46 5.53 -5.13
N ASN A 61 8.37 6.59 -4.34
CA ASN A 61 7.09 7.08 -3.81
C ASN A 61 6.17 7.73 -4.86
N GLN A 62 6.68 7.98 -6.06
CA GLN A 62 5.90 8.49 -7.20
C GLN A 62 5.24 7.37 -8.02
N ILE A 63 5.52 6.10 -7.71
CA ILE A 63 4.93 4.97 -8.42
C ILE A 63 3.65 4.57 -7.72
N HIS A 64 2.57 4.46 -8.49
CA HIS A 64 1.31 3.90 -8.02
C HIS A 64 1.38 2.39 -8.07
N PHE A 65 1.35 1.76 -6.90
CA PHE A 65 1.35 0.30 -6.77
C PHE A 65 -0.08 -0.20 -6.62
N PRO A 66 -0.45 -1.34 -7.27
CA PRO A 66 -1.75 -1.94 -7.03
C PRO A 66 -1.88 -2.33 -5.56
N LEU A 67 -2.95 -1.88 -4.92
CA LEU A 67 -3.20 -2.14 -3.50
C LEU A 67 -3.46 -3.63 -3.20
N LEU A 68 -4.04 -4.35 -4.16
CA LEU A 68 -4.49 -5.72 -3.95
C LEU A 68 -5.27 -5.83 -2.62
N SER A 69 -5.09 -6.87 -1.85
CA SER A 69 -5.82 -7.05 -0.58
C SER A 69 -5.53 -6.00 0.50
N VAL A 70 -4.57 -5.10 0.31
CA VAL A 70 -4.37 -3.96 1.23
C VAL A 70 -5.59 -3.04 1.27
N PHE A 71 -6.33 -2.92 0.15
CA PHE A 71 -7.52 -2.07 0.11
C PHE A 71 -8.63 -2.52 1.06
N LYS A 72 -8.68 -3.79 1.47
CA LYS A 72 -9.63 -4.32 2.45
C LYS A 72 -9.57 -3.60 3.80
N PHE A 73 -8.39 -3.10 4.17
CA PHE A 73 -8.24 -2.25 5.34
C PHE A 73 -9.05 -0.96 5.21
N HIS A 74 -9.00 -0.33 4.04
CA HIS A 74 -9.76 0.90 3.75
C HIS A 74 -11.26 0.65 3.73
N VAL A 75 -11.70 -0.50 3.18
CA VAL A 75 -13.09 -0.94 3.24
C VAL A 75 -13.54 -1.09 4.70
N GLY A 76 -12.72 -1.75 5.53
CA GLY A 76 -13.00 -1.91 6.95
C GLY A 76 -13.17 -0.59 7.70
N LEU A 77 -12.31 0.40 7.41
CA LEU A 77 -12.43 1.74 7.99
C LEU A 77 -13.74 2.43 7.59
N ALA A 78 -14.13 2.36 6.31
CA ALA A 78 -15.38 2.95 5.83
C ALA A 78 -16.62 2.29 6.47
N VAL A 79 -16.58 0.97 6.63
CA VAL A 79 -17.64 0.22 7.33
C VAL A 79 -17.74 0.65 8.79
N LEU A 80 -16.63 0.74 9.50
CA LEU A 80 -16.61 1.14 10.91
C LEU A 80 -17.09 2.59 11.08
N ASP A 81 -16.69 3.52 10.21
CA ASP A 81 -17.20 4.89 10.22
C ASP A 81 -18.72 4.94 10.03
N LYS A 82 -19.25 4.14 9.09
CA LYS A 82 -20.69 4.04 8.87
C LYS A 82 -21.41 3.45 10.10
N MET A 83 -20.82 2.45 10.72
CA MET A 83 -21.37 1.85 11.95
C MET A 83 -21.39 2.85 13.11
N ASP A 84 -20.31 3.59 13.31
CA ASP A 84 -20.22 4.62 14.36
C ASP A 84 -21.27 5.71 14.15
N LYS A 85 -21.42 6.24 12.94
CA LYS A 85 -22.45 7.23 12.58
C LYS A 85 -23.88 6.73 12.75
N GLY A 86 -24.09 5.44 12.49
CA GLY A 86 -25.40 4.78 12.64
C GLY A 86 -25.68 4.21 14.01
N HIS A 87 -24.75 4.30 14.97
CA HIS A 87 -24.78 3.63 16.27
C HIS A 87 -25.05 2.11 16.15
N ILE A 88 -24.41 1.47 15.15
CA ILE A 88 -24.56 0.04 14.84
C ILE A 88 -23.44 -0.73 15.54
N ALA A 89 -23.81 -1.76 16.28
CA ALA A 89 -22.86 -2.58 17.01
C ALA A 89 -22.20 -3.65 16.12
N LEU A 90 -21.00 -4.12 16.50
CA LEU A 90 -20.28 -5.17 15.76
C LEU A 90 -21.02 -6.52 15.74
N ASP A 91 -21.87 -6.78 16.70
CA ASP A 91 -22.71 -7.99 16.79
C ASP A 91 -24.02 -7.86 16.01
N SER A 92 -24.28 -6.70 15.38
CA SER A 92 -25.42 -6.52 14.48
C SER A 92 -25.38 -7.52 13.34
N LEU A 93 -26.48 -8.21 13.15
CA LEU A 93 -26.62 -9.29 12.18
C LEU A 93 -27.09 -8.77 10.82
N ILE A 94 -26.51 -9.32 9.76
CA ILE A 94 -27.00 -9.14 8.39
C ILE A 94 -27.25 -10.49 7.72
N GLU A 95 -28.18 -10.52 6.79
CA GLU A 95 -28.40 -11.68 5.92
C GLU A 95 -27.44 -11.60 4.73
N VAL A 96 -26.78 -12.70 4.45
CA VAL A 96 -25.94 -12.91 3.27
C VAL A 96 -26.53 -14.05 2.46
N LYS A 97 -26.89 -13.76 1.22
CA LYS A 97 -27.42 -14.78 0.31
C LYS A 97 -26.29 -15.62 -0.28
N SER A 98 -26.56 -16.90 -0.49
CA SER A 98 -25.61 -17.81 -1.15
C SER A 98 -25.13 -17.28 -2.51
N SER A 99 -25.98 -16.55 -3.23
CA SER A 99 -25.65 -15.90 -4.50
C SER A 99 -24.57 -14.79 -4.40
N GLN A 100 -24.37 -14.23 -3.21
CA GLN A 100 -23.29 -13.26 -2.95
C GLN A 100 -21.94 -13.94 -2.67
N LEU A 101 -21.98 -15.24 -2.37
CA LEU A 101 -20.77 -16.05 -2.10
C LEU A 101 -20.25 -16.65 -3.41
N LYS A 102 -19.51 -15.84 -4.20
CA LYS A 102 -18.98 -16.25 -5.50
C LYS A 102 -18.02 -17.45 -5.39
N SER A 103 -18.17 -18.42 -6.30
CA SER A 103 -17.37 -19.65 -6.28
C SER A 103 -15.98 -19.50 -6.89
N ASN A 104 -15.79 -18.51 -7.73
CA ASN A 104 -14.57 -18.28 -8.52
C ASN A 104 -13.51 -17.41 -7.82
N THR A 105 -13.62 -17.20 -6.52
CA THR A 105 -12.68 -16.36 -5.76
C THR A 105 -12.28 -17.00 -4.42
N TYR A 106 -11.21 -16.51 -3.81
CA TYR A 106 -10.78 -16.99 -2.49
C TYR A 106 -11.75 -16.51 -1.40
N SER A 107 -12.36 -17.46 -0.68
CA SER A 107 -13.34 -17.13 0.35
C SER A 107 -13.50 -18.24 1.40
N PRO A 108 -12.78 -18.18 2.52
CA PRO A 108 -13.00 -19.05 3.67
C PRO A 108 -14.45 -18.99 4.22
N LEU A 109 -15.12 -17.83 4.09
CA LEU A 109 -16.51 -17.68 4.47
C LEU A 109 -17.42 -18.62 3.65
N ARG A 110 -17.29 -18.58 2.31
CA ARG A 110 -18.03 -19.49 1.42
C ARG A 110 -17.70 -20.95 1.71
N ASP A 111 -16.43 -21.26 1.90
CA ASP A 111 -15.99 -22.65 2.13
C ASP A 111 -16.56 -23.23 3.42
N LYS A 112 -16.83 -22.37 4.42
CA LYS A 112 -17.50 -22.76 5.67
C LYS A 112 -19.01 -22.95 5.50
N PHE A 113 -19.65 -22.21 4.59
CA PHE A 113 -21.09 -22.20 4.39
C PHE A 113 -21.44 -22.40 2.89
N PRO A 114 -21.09 -23.55 2.31
CA PRO A 114 -21.30 -23.78 0.89
C PRO A 114 -22.80 -23.78 0.55
N ASP A 115 -23.16 -23.01 -0.48
CA ASP A 115 -24.51 -22.95 -1.06
C ASP A 115 -25.63 -22.63 -0.06
N GLN A 116 -25.33 -21.91 1.04
CA GLN A 116 -26.28 -21.57 2.09
C GLN A 116 -26.46 -20.06 2.21
N ASP A 117 -27.70 -19.63 2.41
CA ASP A 117 -27.98 -18.31 2.95
C ASP A 117 -27.60 -18.31 4.44
N ILE A 118 -26.91 -17.29 4.90
CA ILE A 118 -26.44 -17.20 6.28
C ILE A 118 -26.84 -15.88 6.92
N THR A 119 -26.95 -15.90 8.24
CA THR A 119 -27.00 -14.68 9.06
C THR A 119 -25.70 -14.59 9.83
N ILE A 120 -25.01 -13.47 9.69
CA ILE A 120 -23.68 -13.27 10.24
C ILE A 120 -23.53 -11.86 10.79
N SER A 121 -22.70 -11.68 11.82
CA SER A 121 -22.45 -10.35 12.36
C SER A 121 -21.49 -9.53 11.48
N LEU A 122 -21.66 -8.21 11.52
CA LEU A 122 -20.73 -7.30 10.85
C LEU A 122 -19.29 -7.49 11.34
N GLY A 123 -19.09 -7.75 12.63
CA GLY A 123 -17.80 -8.04 13.21
C GLY A 123 -17.14 -9.31 12.67
N GLU A 124 -17.93 -10.37 12.43
CA GLU A 124 -17.42 -11.59 11.81
C GLU A 124 -17.06 -11.36 10.33
N LEU A 125 -17.86 -10.61 9.56
CA LEU A 125 -17.53 -10.25 8.20
C LEU A 125 -16.23 -9.43 8.12
N LEU A 126 -16.08 -8.43 8.99
CA LEU A 126 -14.82 -7.67 9.11
C LEU A 126 -13.64 -8.59 9.42
N LYS A 127 -13.82 -9.56 10.32
CA LYS A 127 -12.78 -10.53 10.63
C LYS A 127 -12.43 -11.41 9.44
N TYR A 128 -13.41 -11.92 8.68
CA TYR A 128 -13.13 -12.68 7.46
C TYR A 128 -12.39 -11.84 6.43
N SER A 129 -12.87 -10.63 6.16
CA SER A 129 -12.26 -9.75 5.17
C SER A 129 -10.84 -9.36 5.53
N ILE A 130 -10.61 -8.85 6.75
CA ILE A 130 -9.31 -8.24 7.14
C ILE A 130 -8.31 -9.29 7.59
N SER A 131 -8.72 -10.26 8.45
CA SER A 131 -7.78 -11.22 9.04
C SER A 131 -7.52 -12.43 8.16
N GLN A 132 -8.47 -12.79 7.29
CA GLN A 132 -8.38 -13.97 6.43
C GLN A 132 -8.33 -13.59 4.94
N SER A 133 -8.38 -12.31 4.63
CA SER A 133 -8.37 -11.79 3.25
C SER A 133 -9.49 -12.35 2.37
N ASP A 134 -10.66 -12.61 2.95
CA ASP A 134 -11.83 -13.15 2.26
C ASP A 134 -12.42 -12.16 1.28
N ASN A 135 -12.50 -12.55 0.01
CA ASN A 135 -12.94 -11.66 -1.07
C ASN A 135 -14.45 -11.46 -1.06
N ASN A 136 -15.25 -12.50 -0.81
CA ASN A 136 -16.69 -12.36 -0.73
C ASN A 136 -17.11 -11.51 0.47
N ALA A 137 -16.49 -11.72 1.63
CA ALA A 137 -16.75 -10.88 2.81
C ALA A 137 -16.37 -9.41 2.53
N CYS A 138 -15.31 -9.16 1.78
CA CYS A 138 -14.94 -7.81 1.37
C CYS A 138 -16.01 -7.16 0.49
N ASP A 139 -16.50 -7.86 -0.54
CA ASP A 139 -17.51 -7.33 -1.46
C ASP A 139 -18.86 -7.08 -0.76
N ILE A 140 -19.25 -7.95 0.18
CA ILE A 140 -20.43 -7.75 1.03
C ILE A 140 -20.26 -6.49 1.89
N LEU A 141 -19.06 -6.26 2.45
CA LEU A 141 -18.78 -5.07 3.24
C LEU A 141 -18.73 -3.79 2.37
N ILE A 142 -18.27 -3.87 1.14
CA ILE A 142 -18.34 -2.76 0.18
C ILE A 142 -19.81 -2.42 -0.10
N GLU A 143 -20.65 -3.42 -0.36
CA GLU A 143 -22.09 -3.21 -0.56
C GLU A 143 -22.73 -2.58 0.70
N TYR A 144 -22.42 -3.09 1.88
CA TYR A 144 -22.88 -2.53 3.15
C TYR A 144 -22.43 -1.07 3.32
N ALA A 145 -21.21 -0.71 2.95
CA ALA A 145 -20.69 0.66 3.01
C ALA A 145 -21.43 1.62 2.06
N GLY A 146 -22.10 1.11 1.03
CA GLY A 146 -22.80 1.89 0.00
C GLY A 146 -22.16 1.85 -1.37
N GLY A 147 -21.27 0.89 -1.61
CA GLY A 147 -20.54 0.68 -2.85
C GLY A 147 -19.11 1.21 -2.81
N ILE A 148 -18.31 0.81 -3.81
CA ILE A 148 -16.88 1.15 -3.87
C ILE A 148 -16.63 2.66 -3.96
N ASP A 149 -17.50 3.39 -4.61
CA ASP A 149 -17.39 4.85 -4.73
C ASP A 149 -17.51 5.53 -3.36
N GLN A 150 -18.43 5.05 -2.49
CA GLN A 150 -18.58 5.58 -1.13
C GLN A 150 -17.36 5.26 -0.27
N VAL A 151 -16.78 4.09 -0.41
CA VAL A 151 -15.52 3.71 0.25
C VAL A 151 -14.39 4.63 -0.21
N ASN A 152 -14.26 4.87 -1.52
CA ASN A 152 -13.26 5.75 -2.10
C ASN A 152 -13.41 7.20 -1.61
N GLU A 153 -14.63 7.73 -1.59
CA GLU A 153 -14.90 9.07 -1.07
C GLU A 153 -14.56 9.20 0.43
N TYR A 154 -14.86 8.17 1.20
CA TYR A 154 -14.47 8.12 2.61
C TYR A 154 -12.95 8.18 2.77
N VAL A 155 -12.19 7.39 2.02
CA VAL A 155 -10.72 7.38 2.06
C VAL A 155 -10.15 8.75 1.69
N LYS A 156 -10.68 9.39 0.66
CA LYS A 156 -10.32 10.77 0.29
C LYS A 156 -10.61 11.77 1.40
N SER A 157 -11.70 11.58 2.13
CA SER A 157 -12.08 12.46 3.26
C SER A 157 -11.10 12.41 4.42
N LEU A 158 -10.33 11.32 4.54
CA LEU A 158 -9.23 11.18 5.51
C LEU A 158 -7.96 11.94 5.10
N GLY A 159 -7.98 12.61 3.93
CA GLY A 159 -6.83 13.34 3.40
C GLY A 159 -5.87 12.50 2.56
N ILE A 160 -6.19 11.24 2.28
CA ILE A 160 -5.43 10.34 1.42
C ILE A 160 -5.80 10.67 -0.04
N LYS A 161 -4.96 11.50 -0.69
CA LYS A 161 -5.28 12.05 -2.02
C LYS A 161 -4.82 11.17 -3.17
N ASP A 162 -3.73 10.45 -2.97
CA ASP A 162 -3.07 9.64 -4.00
C ASP A 162 -3.43 8.15 -3.87
N CYS A 163 -4.66 7.87 -3.45
CA CYS A 163 -5.23 6.54 -3.35
C CYS A 163 -6.55 6.51 -4.12
N ASN A 164 -6.72 5.51 -4.97
CA ASN A 164 -7.95 5.32 -5.73
C ASN A 164 -8.47 3.91 -5.57
N LEU A 165 -9.65 3.77 -4.98
CA LEU A 165 -10.36 2.50 -4.85
C LEU A 165 -11.46 2.45 -5.91
N ALA A 166 -11.22 1.71 -7.00
CA ALA A 166 -12.08 1.76 -8.19
C ALA A 166 -12.82 0.45 -8.48
N ALA A 167 -12.54 -0.62 -7.73
CA ALA A 167 -13.08 -1.94 -8.06
C ALA A 167 -13.38 -2.77 -6.81
N THR A 168 -14.39 -3.64 -6.92
CA THR A 168 -14.66 -4.73 -5.98
C THR A 168 -13.73 -5.91 -6.26
N GLU A 169 -13.67 -6.89 -5.36
CA GLU A 169 -12.89 -8.12 -5.58
C GLU A 169 -13.41 -8.93 -6.78
N ASP A 170 -14.74 -9.04 -6.93
CA ASP A 170 -15.35 -9.72 -8.07
C ASP A 170 -14.98 -9.04 -9.40
N LEU A 171 -15.03 -7.71 -9.45
CA LEU A 171 -14.64 -6.97 -10.65
C LEU A 171 -13.16 -7.13 -10.96
N MET A 172 -12.28 -7.06 -9.95
CA MET A 172 -10.85 -7.28 -10.13
C MET A 172 -10.55 -8.69 -10.65
N HIS A 173 -11.26 -9.70 -10.13
CA HIS A 173 -11.06 -11.09 -10.55
C HIS A 173 -11.51 -11.35 -12.00
N THR A 174 -12.57 -10.69 -12.44
CA THR A 174 -13.16 -10.91 -13.78
C THR A 174 -12.53 -10.08 -14.89
N SER A 175 -11.72 -9.09 -14.56
CA SER A 175 -11.16 -8.11 -15.51
C SER A 175 -9.80 -8.48 -16.10
N GLY A 176 -9.26 -9.64 -15.80
CA GLY A 176 -7.88 -10.01 -16.19
C GLY A 176 -6.86 -9.08 -15.52
N ASP A 177 -5.82 -8.64 -16.24
CA ASP A 177 -4.75 -7.80 -15.69
C ASP A 177 -5.14 -6.32 -15.50
N ALA A 178 -6.36 -5.92 -15.88
CA ALA A 178 -6.82 -4.53 -15.77
C ALA A 178 -6.84 -4.04 -14.31
N TYR A 179 -7.05 -4.95 -13.34
CA TYR A 179 -7.06 -4.62 -11.91
C TYR A 179 -5.74 -4.00 -11.41
N LEU A 180 -4.63 -4.28 -12.08
CA LEU A 180 -3.32 -3.70 -11.73
C LEU A 180 -3.26 -2.18 -11.90
N ASN A 181 -4.24 -1.60 -12.61
CA ASN A 181 -4.32 -0.15 -12.85
C ASN A 181 -5.46 0.53 -12.06
N TRP A 182 -6.18 -0.19 -11.22
CA TRP A 182 -7.40 0.33 -10.62
C TRP A 182 -7.21 0.85 -9.21
N SER A 183 -6.84 0.03 -8.29
CA SER A 183 -6.72 0.48 -6.90
C SER A 183 -5.26 0.71 -6.54
N THR A 184 -4.83 1.95 -6.59
CA THR A 184 -3.44 2.38 -6.38
C THR A 184 -3.34 3.53 -5.39
#